data_c60adff8a6f62d64ed1d8fce70449d2c
#
_entry.id   c60adff8a6f62d64ed1d8fce70449d2c
#
_cell.length_a   1.000
_cell.length_b   1.000
_cell.length_c   1.000
_cell.angle_alpha   90.00
_cell.angle_beta   90.00
_cell.angle_gamma   90.00
#
_symmetry.space_group_name_H-M   'P 1'
#
loop_
_entity.id
_entity.type
_entity.pdbx_description
1 polymer ?
#
loop_
_entity_poly.entity_id
_entity_poly.type
_entity_poly.pdbx_seq_one_letter_code
_entity_poly.pdbx_strand_id
1 'polypeptide(L)'
;IEFAKNLGISHISLSRYISGERFPEKKNLVKIFKITGGLVTPNDFYLSEVIYPEKLIKDKNWLNEFKRKIRSGSRKHLAKSITLVESSLKSDQVLSEALLESFKKKKGSIRIGITGVPGVGKSTFIESFGMNLINKGFKIAVLAIEPSTKKNGGSILGDKTRMERLSINQNAFIRRSTSEGHLGGVAKK
;
A
#
# COMPACT_ATOMS: atom_id res chain seq x y z
N ILE A 1 -17.47 1.50 27.90
CA ILE A 1 -17.21 2.02 29.27
C ILE A 1 -15.95 1.36 29.84
N GLU A 2 -15.76 0.08 29.74
CA GLU A 2 -14.62 -0.69 30.27
C GLU A 2 -13.27 -0.25 29.69
N PHE A 3 -13.20 -0.07 28.37
CA PHE A 3 -11.98 0.36 27.68
C PHE A 3 -11.49 1.76 28.13
N ALA A 4 -12.43 2.71 28.40
CA ALA A 4 -12.08 4.02 28.92
C ALA A 4 -11.49 3.96 30.34
N LYS A 5 -12.01 3.06 31.19
CA LYS A 5 -11.47 2.80 32.54
C LYS A 5 -10.04 2.26 32.47
N ASN A 6 -9.79 1.31 31.59
CA ASN A 6 -8.46 0.70 31.38
C ASN A 6 -7.44 1.72 30.89
N LEU A 7 -7.87 2.71 30.11
CA LEU A 7 -7.04 3.83 29.67
C LEU A 7 -6.82 4.89 30.77
N GLY A 8 -7.70 4.94 31.79
CA GLY A 8 -7.70 6.00 32.79
C GLY A 8 -8.18 7.35 32.26
N ILE A 9 -9.14 7.32 31.32
CA ILE A 9 -9.77 8.51 30.73
C ILE A 9 -11.29 8.46 30.88
N SER A 10 -11.95 9.62 30.74
CA SER A 10 -13.40 9.67 30.72
C SER A 10 -13.97 9.05 29.45
N HIS A 11 -15.20 8.51 29.53
CA HIS A 11 -15.93 8.00 28.36
C HIS A 11 -16.11 9.07 27.27
N ILE A 12 -16.31 10.33 27.68
CA ILE A 12 -16.42 11.46 26.78
C ILE A 12 -15.12 11.69 26.02
N SER A 13 -13.97 11.58 26.70
CA SER A 13 -12.66 11.70 26.03
C SER A 13 -12.43 10.58 25.04
N LEU A 14 -12.80 9.34 25.39
CA LEU A 14 -12.72 8.20 24.46
C LEU A 14 -13.63 8.40 23.24
N SER A 15 -14.86 8.84 23.45
CA SER A 15 -15.79 9.15 22.36
C SER A 15 -15.22 10.19 21.39
N ARG A 16 -14.62 11.25 21.93
CA ARG A 16 -13.97 12.30 21.12
C ARG A 16 -12.73 11.81 20.37
N TYR A 17 -12.01 10.81 20.90
CA TYR A 17 -10.92 10.16 20.17
C TYR A 17 -11.45 9.32 19.02
N ILE A 18 -12.56 8.60 19.22
CA ILE A 18 -13.20 7.77 18.19
C ILE A 18 -13.83 8.63 17.10
N SER A 19 -14.46 9.77 17.46
CA SER A 19 -15.07 10.70 16.51
C SER A 19 -14.05 11.58 15.76
N GLY A 20 -12.77 11.55 16.18
CA GLY A 20 -11.75 12.44 15.62
C GLY A 20 -11.82 13.90 16.07
N GLU A 21 -12.74 14.24 17.03
CA GLU A 21 -12.86 15.59 17.58
C GLU A 21 -11.67 16.02 18.45
N ARG A 22 -10.98 15.03 19.00
CA ARG A 22 -9.80 15.27 19.85
C ARG A 22 -8.74 14.21 19.60
N PHE A 23 -7.48 14.65 19.53
CA PHE A 23 -6.34 13.77 19.38
C PHE A 23 -5.87 13.24 20.75
N PRO A 24 -5.54 11.94 20.91
CA PRO A 24 -5.00 11.42 22.16
C PRO A 24 -3.58 11.95 22.41
N GLU A 25 -3.29 12.30 23.65
CA GLU A 25 -1.93 12.64 24.07
C GLU A 25 -1.00 11.44 23.92
N LYS A 26 0.33 11.70 23.77
CA LYS A 26 1.36 10.67 23.58
C LYS A 26 1.27 9.52 24.59
N LYS A 27 1.02 9.83 25.87
CA LYS A 27 0.84 8.82 26.93
C LYS A 27 -0.36 7.90 26.70
N ASN A 28 -1.46 8.45 26.15
CA ASN A 28 -2.67 7.70 25.87
C ASN A 28 -2.52 6.87 24.60
N LEU A 29 -1.82 7.36 23.57
CA LEU A 29 -1.46 6.58 22.36
C LEU A 29 -0.67 5.33 22.72
N VAL A 30 0.32 5.45 23.61
CA VAL A 30 1.13 4.29 24.05
C VAL A 30 0.27 3.30 24.84
N LYS A 31 -0.67 3.79 25.68
CA LYS A 31 -1.58 2.90 26.42
C LYS A 31 -2.55 2.20 25.48
N ILE A 32 -3.13 2.90 24.51
CA ILE A 32 -4.04 2.34 23.51
C ILE A 32 -3.32 1.24 22.73
N PHE A 33 -2.12 1.51 22.24
CA PHE A 33 -1.28 0.52 21.53
C PHE A 33 -1.07 -0.76 22.37
N LYS A 34 -0.72 -0.60 23.65
CA LYS A 34 -0.49 -1.74 24.55
C LYS A 34 -1.78 -2.52 24.85
N ILE A 35 -2.87 -1.86 25.18
CA ILE A 35 -4.16 -2.49 25.53
C ILE A 35 -4.78 -3.20 24.32
N THR A 36 -4.58 -2.67 23.12
CA THR A 36 -5.08 -3.29 21.88
C THR A 36 -4.14 -4.34 21.30
N GLY A 37 -3.02 -4.66 21.98
CA GLY A 37 -2.04 -5.60 21.45
C GLY A 37 -1.41 -5.15 20.13
N GLY A 38 -1.32 -3.84 19.88
CA GLY A 38 -0.80 -3.25 18.66
C GLY A 38 -1.81 -3.13 17.51
N LEU A 39 -3.07 -3.52 17.71
CA LEU A 39 -4.13 -3.40 16.70
C LEU A 39 -4.46 -1.94 16.36
N VAL A 40 -4.35 -1.05 17.36
CA VAL A 40 -4.52 0.40 17.18
C VAL A 40 -3.18 1.07 17.38
N THR A 41 -2.66 1.66 16.33
CA THR A 41 -1.36 2.34 16.30
C THR A 41 -1.53 3.86 16.41
N PRO A 42 -0.50 4.63 16.78
CA PRO A 42 -0.55 6.08 16.70
C PRO A 42 -0.92 6.61 15.32
N ASN A 43 -0.53 5.90 14.24
CA ASN A 43 -0.84 6.31 12.88
C ASN A 43 -2.34 6.27 12.57
N ASP A 44 -3.11 5.40 13.23
CA ASP A 44 -4.56 5.31 13.02
C ASP A 44 -5.28 6.58 13.47
N PHE A 45 -4.72 7.30 14.44
CA PHE A 45 -5.24 8.59 14.88
C PHE A 45 -4.80 9.74 13.96
N TYR A 46 -3.62 9.69 13.37
CA TYR A 46 -3.18 10.65 12.36
C TYR A 46 -3.90 10.43 11.03
N LEU A 47 -4.39 9.22 10.81
CA LEU A 47 -5.24 8.89 9.68
C LEU A 47 -6.70 9.34 9.90
N SER A 48 -7.09 9.75 11.11
CA SER A 48 -8.42 10.35 11.38
C SER A 48 -8.54 11.81 10.93
N GLU A 49 -7.43 12.51 10.68
CA GLU A 49 -7.40 13.64 9.74
C GLU A 49 -7.44 13.19 8.26
N VAL A 50 -7.42 11.91 7.99
CA VAL A 50 -7.87 11.35 6.73
C VAL A 50 -9.38 11.58 6.70
N ILE A 51 -9.73 12.77 6.27
CA ILE A 51 -10.93 13.17 5.59
C ILE A 51 -11.69 11.91 5.21
N TYR A 52 -12.88 11.72 5.79
CA TYR A 52 -13.77 10.63 5.42
C TYR A 52 -13.72 10.43 3.91
N PRO A 53 -13.55 9.21 3.42
CA PRO A 53 -13.38 8.95 1.98
C PRO A 53 -14.41 9.66 1.12
N GLU A 54 -15.64 9.79 1.63
CA GLU A 54 -16.71 10.56 1.01
C GLU A 54 -16.41 12.06 0.85
N LYS A 55 -15.67 12.68 1.80
CA LYS A 55 -15.20 14.06 1.67
C LYS A 55 -14.07 14.17 0.64
N LEU A 56 -13.15 13.20 0.61
CA LEU A 56 -12.08 13.15 -0.38
C LEU A 56 -12.60 12.90 -1.80
N ILE A 57 -13.67 12.10 -1.96
CA ILE A 57 -14.30 11.88 -3.26
C ILE A 57 -15.03 13.14 -3.74
N LYS A 58 -15.64 13.89 -2.81
CA LYS A 58 -16.24 15.19 -3.11
C LYS A 58 -15.18 16.27 -3.39
N ASP A 59 -13.97 16.11 -2.88
CA ASP A 59 -12.86 17.00 -3.18
C ASP A 59 -12.18 16.60 -4.52
N LYS A 60 -12.75 17.09 -5.61
CA LYS A 60 -12.16 16.93 -6.96
C LYS A 60 -10.72 17.43 -7.03
N ASN A 61 -10.32 18.35 -6.15
CA ASN A 61 -8.96 18.90 -6.12
C ASN A 61 -7.94 17.85 -5.64
N TRP A 62 -8.27 17.10 -4.58
CA TRP A 62 -7.40 16.01 -4.09
C TRP A 62 -7.16 14.96 -5.18
N LEU A 63 -8.23 14.47 -5.83
CA LEU A 63 -8.12 13.44 -6.88
C LEU A 63 -7.29 13.93 -8.07
N ASN A 64 -7.50 15.17 -8.49
CA ASN A 64 -6.76 15.78 -9.59
C ASN A 64 -5.27 15.99 -9.22
N GLU A 65 -4.99 16.45 -8.02
CA GLU A 65 -3.62 16.60 -7.54
C GLU A 65 -2.91 15.24 -7.42
N PHE A 66 -3.55 14.25 -6.82
CA PHE A 66 -3.02 12.91 -6.69
C PHE A 66 -2.70 12.29 -8.06
N LYS A 67 -3.62 12.41 -9.00
CA LYS A 67 -3.45 11.98 -10.40
C LYS A 67 -2.29 12.72 -11.10
N ARG A 68 -2.18 14.04 -10.90
CA ARG A 68 -1.07 14.84 -11.43
C ARG A 68 0.27 14.35 -10.90
N LYS A 69 0.37 14.08 -9.60
CA LYS A 69 1.59 13.54 -8.95
C LYS A 69 1.97 12.17 -9.49
N ILE A 70 1.01 11.27 -9.71
CA ILE A 70 1.29 9.97 -10.34
C ILE A 70 1.79 10.16 -11.77
N ARG A 71 1.16 11.03 -12.55
CA ARG A 71 1.57 11.30 -13.94
C ARG A 71 2.94 11.95 -14.05
N SER A 72 3.34 12.74 -13.07
CA SER A 72 4.70 13.33 -13.01
C SER A 72 5.75 12.31 -12.54
N GLY A 73 5.38 11.04 -12.32
CA GLY A 73 6.32 9.98 -11.94
C GLY A 73 6.61 9.87 -10.45
N SER A 74 5.79 10.47 -9.57
CA SER A 74 6.00 10.38 -8.13
C SER A 74 5.83 8.95 -7.63
N ARG A 75 6.95 8.29 -7.30
CA ARG A 75 6.99 6.91 -6.76
C ARG A 75 6.19 6.79 -5.47
N LYS A 76 6.21 7.82 -4.61
CA LYS A 76 5.43 7.86 -3.36
C LYS A 76 3.93 7.77 -3.63
N HIS A 77 3.40 8.54 -4.58
CA HIS A 77 1.97 8.53 -4.90
C HIS A 77 1.58 7.26 -5.63
N LEU A 78 2.44 6.73 -6.49
CA LEU A 78 2.22 5.44 -7.14
C LEU A 78 2.16 4.30 -6.11
N ALA A 79 3.10 4.23 -5.16
CA ALA A 79 3.08 3.23 -4.09
C ALA A 79 1.82 3.35 -3.23
N LYS A 80 1.42 4.57 -2.86
CA LYS A 80 0.20 4.82 -2.08
C LYS A 80 -1.06 4.41 -2.84
N SER A 81 -1.13 4.65 -4.15
CA SER A 81 -2.29 4.22 -4.97
C SER A 81 -2.42 2.70 -5.02
N ILE A 82 -1.31 1.97 -5.13
CA ILE A 82 -1.35 0.51 -5.10
C ILE A 82 -1.79 0.01 -3.73
N THR A 83 -1.31 0.60 -2.64
CA THR A 83 -1.77 0.27 -1.29
C THR A 83 -3.28 0.49 -1.13
N LEU A 84 -3.84 1.58 -1.67
CA LEU A 84 -5.29 1.82 -1.67
C LEU A 84 -6.05 0.73 -2.44
N VAL A 85 -5.54 0.32 -3.60
CA VAL A 85 -6.16 -0.74 -4.41
C VAL A 85 -6.10 -2.10 -3.71
N GLU A 86 -5.02 -2.40 -2.98
CA GLU A 86 -4.82 -3.65 -2.25
C GLU A 86 -5.58 -3.69 -0.92
N SER A 87 -6.04 -2.55 -0.41
CA SER A 87 -6.70 -2.46 0.90
C SER A 87 -8.06 -3.15 0.92
N SER A 88 -8.35 -3.84 2.03
CA SER A 88 -9.65 -4.44 2.30
C SER A 88 -10.64 -3.49 2.99
N LEU A 89 -10.17 -2.30 3.39
CA LEU A 89 -11.01 -1.29 4.03
C LEU A 89 -11.99 -0.68 3.02
N LYS A 90 -13.27 -0.64 3.37
CA LYS A 90 -14.32 -0.05 2.51
C LYS A 90 -14.01 1.39 2.09
N SER A 91 -13.47 2.17 3.00
CA SER A 91 -13.02 3.54 2.76
C SER A 91 -11.99 3.63 1.64
N ASP A 92 -10.99 2.76 1.65
CA ASP A 92 -9.92 2.74 0.65
C ASP A 92 -10.42 2.22 -0.69
N GLN A 93 -11.37 1.28 -0.68
CA GLN A 93 -12.00 0.74 -1.89
C GLN A 93 -12.69 1.85 -2.69
N VAL A 94 -13.48 2.69 -2.02
CA VAL A 94 -14.17 3.81 -2.67
C VAL A 94 -13.18 4.80 -3.27
N LEU A 95 -12.09 5.14 -2.54
CA LEU A 95 -11.02 6.00 -3.05
C LEU A 95 -10.27 5.36 -4.23
N SER A 96 -9.99 4.06 -4.15
CA SER A 96 -9.30 3.33 -5.20
C SER A 96 -10.12 3.25 -6.48
N GLU A 97 -11.42 3.04 -6.39
CA GLU A 97 -12.34 3.03 -7.53
C GLU A 97 -12.35 4.38 -8.25
N ALA A 98 -12.54 5.48 -7.50
CA ALA A 98 -12.50 6.83 -8.06
C ALA A 98 -11.15 7.14 -8.74
N LEU A 99 -10.05 6.69 -8.12
CA LEU A 99 -8.71 6.86 -8.66
C LEU A 99 -8.53 6.05 -9.96
N LEU A 100 -8.90 4.77 -9.97
CA LEU A 100 -8.80 3.90 -11.14
C LEU A 100 -9.66 4.40 -12.30
N GLU A 101 -10.89 4.85 -12.04
CA GLU A 101 -11.74 5.45 -13.05
C GLU A 101 -11.09 6.66 -13.72
N SER A 102 -10.37 7.46 -12.93
CA SER A 102 -9.66 8.63 -13.46
C SER A 102 -8.56 8.28 -14.47
N PHE A 103 -8.11 7.03 -14.53
CA PHE A 103 -7.07 6.53 -15.44
C PHE A 103 -7.57 5.67 -16.61
N LYS A 104 -8.85 5.30 -16.65
CA LYS A 104 -9.43 4.38 -17.66
C LYS A 104 -9.19 4.76 -19.14
N LYS A 105 -8.85 6.00 -19.44
CA LYS A 105 -8.73 6.51 -20.83
C LYS A 105 -7.33 6.40 -21.46
N LYS A 106 -6.35 5.73 -20.85
CA LYS A 106 -5.02 5.57 -21.46
C LYS A 106 -4.81 4.17 -22.02
N LYS A 107 -4.68 4.07 -23.34
CA LYS A 107 -4.10 2.92 -24.05
C LYS A 107 -2.58 3.00 -23.93
N GLY A 108 -1.88 1.85 -23.87
CA GLY A 108 -0.49 1.81 -24.29
C GLY A 108 0.56 1.19 -23.38
N SER A 109 0.22 0.49 -22.29
CA SER A 109 1.23 -0.33 -21.60
C SER A 109 1.09 -1.82 -21.97
N ILE A 110 2.21 -2.43 -22.33
CA ILE A 110 2.30 -3.88 -22.52
C ILE A 110 2.38 -4.51 -21.14
N ARG A 111 1.58 -5.56 -20.89
CA ARG A 111 1.60 -6.34 -19.65
C ARG A 111 2.11 -7.73 -19.96
N ILE A 112 3.12 -8.16 -19.21
CA ILE A 112 3.77 -9.46 -19.40
C ILE A 112 3.62 -10.22 -18.09
N GLY A 113 2.99 -11.40 -18.15
CA GLY A 113 2.92 -12.34 -17.04
C GLY A 113 4.12 -13.28 -17.08
N ILE A 114 4.87 -13.37 -15.96
CA ILE A 114 6.00 -14.29 -15.80
C ILE A 114 5.67 -15.24 -14.67
N THR A 115 5.55 -16.52 -14.98
CA THR A 115 5.24 -17.59 -14.02
C THR A 115 6.28 -18.71 -14.11
N GLY A 116 6.29 -19.57 -13.12
CA GLY A 116 7.20 -20.73 -13.05
C GLY A 116 7.48 -21.15 -11.61
N VAL A 117 8.06 -22.32 -11.43
CA VAL A 117 8.38 -22.86 -10.11
C VAL A 117 9.40 -22.00 -9.34
N PRO A 118 9.43 -22.06 -8.00
CA PRO A 118 10.47 -21.42 -7.20
C PRO A 118 11.87 -21.86 -7.66
N GLY A 119 12.83 -20.93 -7.67
CA GLY A 119 14.23 -21.22 -8.02
C GLY A 119 14.56 -21.25 -9.51
N VAL A 120 13.60 -21.24 -10.44
CA VAL A 120 13.83 -21.34 -11.90
C VAL A 120 14.51 -20.11 -12.53
N GLY A 121 14.82 -19.08 -11.75
CA GLY A 121 15.51 -17.89 -12.28
C GLY A 121 14.59 -16.76 -12.76
N LYS A 122 13.30 -16.75 -12.37
CA LYS A 122 12.35 -15.68 -12.75
C LYS A 122 12.87 -14.27 -12.43
N SER A 123 13.38 -14.05 -11.23
CA SER A 123 13.88 -12.74 -10.80
C SER A 123 15.12 -12.31 -11.59
N THR A 124 16.01 -13.24 -11.90
CA THR A 124 17.19 -13.01 -12.74
C THR A 124 16.80 -12.62 -14.16
N PHE A 125 15.81 -13.34 -14.72
CA PHE A 125 15.26 -13.00 -16.03
C PHE A 125 14.62 -11.62 -16.03
N ILE A 126 13.77 -11.31 -15.02
CA ILE A 126 13.09 -10.00 -14.89
C ILE A 126 14.13 -8.89 -14.81
N GLU A 127 15.19 -9.08 -14.06
CA GLU A 127 16.25 -8.07 -13.94
C GLU A 127 16.96 -7.82 -15.27
N SER A 128 17.42 -8.87 -15.95
CA SER A 128 18.15 -8.75 -17.20
C SER A 128 17.26 -8.18 -18.31
N PHE A 129 16.05 -8.70 -18.45
CA PHE A 129 15.07 -8.24 -19.42
C PHE A 129 14.65 -6.79 -19.15
N GLY A 130 14.39 -6.49 -17.88
CA GLY A 130 14.00 -5.14 -17.44
C GLY A 130 15.09 -4.12 -17.71
N MET A 131 16.35 -4.41 -17.39
CA MET A 131 17.47 -3.51 -17.70
C MET A 131 17.63 -3.31 -19.21
N ASN A 132 17.43 -4.34 -20.02
CA ASN A 132 17.46 -4.20 -21.48
C ASN A 132 16.39 -3.23 -21.99
N LEU A 133 15.15 -3.34 -21.46
CA LEU A 133 14.07 -2.42 -21.82
C LEU A 133 14.33 -0.98 -21.35
N ILE A 134 14.91 -0.79 -20.17
CA ILE A 134 15.29 0.54 -19.68
C ILE A 134 16.34 1.17 -20.57
N ASN A 135 17.34 0.42 -21.00
CA ASN A 135 18.37 0.89 -21.94
C ASN A 135 17.78 1.30 -23.31
N LYS A 136 16.61 0.76 -23.67
CA LYS A 136 15.82 1.17 -24.86
C LYS A 136 14.86 2.33 -24.57
N GLY A 137 14.94 2.99 -23.40
CA GLY A 137 14.14 4.15 -23.03
C GLY A 137 12.77 3.85 -22.43
N PHE A 138 12.45 2.57 -22.15
CA PHE A 138 11.17 2.22 -21.52
C PHE A 138 11.19 2.42 -20.01
N LYS A 139 10.02 2.73 -19.44
CA LYS A 139 9.77 2.68 -18.00
C LYS A 139 9.10 1.37 -17.64
N ILE A 140 9.53 0.74 -16.54
CA ILE A 140 9.11 -0.59 -16.15
C ILE A 140 8.47 -0.57 -14.77
N ALA A 141 7.38 -1.32 -14.60
CA ALA A 141 6.83 -1.66 -13.31
C ALA A 141 6.84 -3.19 -13.14
N VAL A 142 7.42 -3.66 -12.05
CA VAL A 142 7.40 -5.07 -11.64
C VAL A 142 6.46 -5.21 -10.47
N LEU A 143 5.38 -5.96 -10.64
CA LEU A 143 4.46 -6.33 -9.59
C LEU A 143 4.73 -7.80 -9.21
N ALA A 144 5.50 -8.00 -8.15
CA ALA A 144 5.84 -9.33 -7.68
C ALA A 144 4.76 -9.79 -6.66
N ILE A 145 4.12 -10.91 -6.95
CA ILE A 145 3.13 -11.54 -6.08
C ILE A 145 3.81 -12.69 -5.36
N GLU A 146 3.96 -12.56 -4.06
CA GLU A 146 4.59 -13.60 -3.24
C GLU A 146 3.50 -14.46 -2.57
N PRO A 147 3.63 -15.81 -2.63
CA PRO A 147 2.74 -16.67 -1.88
C PRO A 147 2.94 -16.38 -0.38
N SER A 148 1.86 -16.14 0.33
CA SER A 148 1.88 -15.95 1.79
C SER A 148 2.25 -17.26 2.49
N THR A 149 3.54 -17.50 2.69
CA THR A 149 3.97 -18.56 3.60
C THR A 149 3.84 -18.05 5.03
N LYS A 150 2.75 -18.44 5.69
CA LYS A 150 2.47 -18.08 7.10
C LYS A 150 3.53 -18.56 8.12
N LYS A 151 4.63 -19.18 7.70
CA LYS A 151 5.51 -19.91 8.60
C LYS A 151 6.96 -19.40 8.74
N ASN A 152 7.47 -18.50 7.91
CA ASN A 152 8.87 -18.11 8.06
C ASN A 152 9.05 -16.60 7.86
N GLY A 153 9.32 -15.90 8.95
CA GLY A 153 9.70 -14.47 8.96
C GLY A 153 11.04 -14.14 8.27
N GLY A 154 11.59 -15.06 7.47
CA GLY A 154 12.88 -14.91 6.84
C GLY A 154 12.87 -14.53 5.34
N SER A 155 11.73 -14.55 4.67
CA SER A 155 11.66 -14.36 3.21
C SER A 155 11.70 -12.90 2.74
N ILE A 156 11.52 -11.94 3.63
CA ILE A 156 11.41 -10.51 3.25
C ILE A 156 12.75 -9.93 2.76
N LEU A 157 13.88 -10.48 3.19
CA LEU A 157 15.23 -10.01 2.82
C LEU A 157 15.78 -10.70 1.57
N GLY A 158 15.44 -11.96 1.32
CA GLY A 158 16.06 -12.79 0.30
C GLY A 158 15.81 -12.36 -1.15
N ASP A 159 14.74 -11.63 -1.44
CA ASP A 159 14.37 -11.23 -2.80
C ASP A 159 14.74 -9.78 -3.15
N LYS A 160 15.05 -8.93 -2.15
CA LYS A 160 15.64 -7.61 -2.42
C LYS A 160 16.98 -7.73 -3.13
N THR A 161 17.73 -8.76 -2.82
CA THR A 161 19.06 -9.04 -3.38
C THR A 161 19.03 -9.58 -4.80
N ARG A 162 17.85 -9.96 -5.35
CA ARG A 162 17.76 -10.61 -6.67
C ARG A 162 17.44 -9.68 -7.85
N MET A 163 17.05 -8.42 -7.57
CA MET A 163 16.76 -7.41 -8.59
C MET A 163 17.41 -6.07 -8.20
N GLU A 164 18.69 -6.11 -7.83
CA GLU A 164 19.40 -4.94 -7.28
C GLU A 164 19.49 -3.80 -8.30
N ARG A 165 19.88 -4.09 -9.52
CA ARG A 165 20.05 -3.10 -10.58
C ARG A 165 18.74 -2.41 -10.94
N LEU A 166 17.64 -3.17 -11.01
CA LEU A 166 16.31 -2.61 -11.24
C LEU A 166 15.81 -1.79 -10.04
N SER A 167 16.08 -2.24 -8.82
CA SER A 167 15.56 -1.62 -7.60
C SER A 167 16.06 -0.19 -7.39
N ILE A 168 17.29 0.10 -7.82
CA ILE A 168 17.92 1.42 -7.74
C ILE A 168 17.66 2.30 -8.96
N ASN A 169 17.16 1.72 -10.06
CA ASN A 169 16.96 2.47 -11.30
C ASN A 169 15.73 3.38 -11.23
N GLN A 170 15.88 4.63 -11.66
CA GLN A 170 14.80 5.61 -11.64
C GLN A 170 13.67 5.30 -12.62
N ASN A 171 13.95 4.56 -13.69
CA ASN A 171 12.98 4.14 -14.70
C ASN A 171 12.31 2.80 -14.35
N ALA A 172 12.64 2.19 -13.19
CA ALA A 172 12.00 1.00 -12.70
C ALA A 172 11.21 1.27 -11.41
N PHE A 173 10.05 0.65 -11.29
CA PHE A 173 9.25 0.60 -10.07
C PHE A 173 9.00 -0.85 -9.69
N ILE A 174 9.41 -1.27 -8.49
CA ILE A 174 9.18 -2.64 -8.00
C ILE A 174 8.24 -2.58 -6.82
N ARG A 175 7.11 -3.29 -6.91
CA ARG A 175 6.14 -3.48 -5.83
C ARG A 175 6.01 -4.97 -5.52
N ARG A 176 6.06 -5.30 -4.25
CA ARG A 176 5.73 -6.63 -3.75
C ARG A 176 4.37 -6.59 -3.10
N SER A 177 3.53 -7.53 -3.46
CA SER A 177 2.20 -7.71 -2.91
C SER A 177 2.08 -9.12 -2.37
N THR A 178 1.49 -9.25 -1.19
CA THR A 178 1.24 -10.56 -0.59
C THR A 178 -0.05 -11.16 -1.16
N SER A 179 -0.06 -12.44 -1.43
CA SER A 179 -1.25 -13.18 -1.93
C SER A 179 -2.21 -13.57 -0.81
N GLU A 180 -2.32 -12.84 0.29
CA GLU A 180 -3.25 -13.04 1.43
C GLU A 180 -3.90 -14.45 1.52
N GLY A 181 -3.09 -15.53 1.43
CA GLY A 181 -3.56 -16.91 1.62
C GLY A 181 -4.11 -17.63 0.38
N HIS A 182 -4.13 -17.02 -0.79
CA HIS A 182 -4.48 -17.72 -2.03
C HIS A 182 -3.27 -18.46 -2.61
N LEU A 183 -3.40 -19.80 -2.72
CA LEU A 183 -2.45 -20.65 -3.44
C LEU A 183 -2.50 -20.27 -4.92
N GLY A 184 -1.35 -19.91 -5.51
CA GLY A 184 -1.26 -19.68 -6.95
C GLY A 184 -0.73 -18.31 -7.38
N GLY A 185 -0.27 -17.44 -6.46
CA GLY A 185 0.39 -16.19 -6.85
C GLY A 185 -0.51 -15.19 -7.59
N VAL A 186 -1.81 -15.22 -7.30
CA VAL A 186 -2.80 -14.28 -7.86
C VAL A 186 -3.10 -13.22 -6.80
N ALA A 187 -3.01 -11.94 -7.16
CA ALA A 187 -3.48 -10.86 -6.31
C ALA A 187 -5.01 -10.91 -6.19
N LYS A 188 -5.54 -10.51 -5.05
CA LYS A 188 -6.99 -10.52 -4.75
C LYS A 188 -7.79 -9.55 -5.66
N LYS A 189 -7.10 -8.62 -6.29
CA LYS A 189 -7.66 -7.63 -7.23
C LYS A 189 -6.70 -7.33 -8.38
#